data_6f488fec632e7d1e188bcdbaba9ecc0b
#
_entry.id   6f488fec632e7d1e188bcdbaba9ecc0b
#
_cell.length_a   1.000
_cell.length_b   1.000
_cell.length_c   1.000
_cell.angle_alpha   90.00
_cell.angle_beta   90.00
_cell.angle_gamma   90.00
#
_symmetry.space_group_name_H-M   'P 1'
#
loop_
_entity.id
_entity.type
_entity.pdbx_description
1 polymer ?
#
loop_
_entity_poly.entity_id
_entity_poly.type
_entity_poly.pdbx_seq_one_letter_code
_entity_poly.pdbx_strand_id
1 'polypeptide(L)'
;KLYELIYDGYPKTEDELKKATGSDSLHDMFLIAPLKAHIFDPEYTKMITAAKLRNSCMLRIIDLMSLTRATGRKNGRRGRISYANLGINQMGAVYEALLSYRGFIAEHDLYEVKRAGDSFNELDVGYFVSESELDQYTEDERVRYESGEKAGKLRMYEKGTFIYRLAGREREKSASYYTPEVLTKCLVKYALKELLEGKTADEILKLTICEPAMGSAAFLNEAINQLAEAYISRKEKETGEIISYEKRFNELQKVKMFIADRNVYGIDLNPVAVELAEVSLWLNTIYEGGFVPWFGTQLVNGNSLIGARRQVYRIENAQSTSKGLRWYEMEPDRVPLGTKRMPKKQVYHFLLGDPGMCSYSDKVIKQLEPANIKLMKDWNKKFTSPVTDDEVVTLLRLSEAIDKLWEAQIELRKEVGAKTQDALSIFGYTDDAEDSHTTIRQKDKIFSNLLLKEWQHV
;
A
#
# COMPACT_ATOMS: atom_id res chain seq x y z
N LYS A 1 -16.44 15.46 15.74
CA LYS A 1 -17.18 14.89 16.91
C LYS A 1 -17.50 13.41 16.76
N LEU A 2 -18.11 12.95 15.63
CA LEU A 2 -18.42 11.52 15.49
C LEU A 2 -17.12 10.67 15.43
N TYR A 3 -16.15 11.05 14.62
CA TYR A 3 -14.86 10.36 14.56
C TYR A 3 -14.08 10.44 15.88
N GLU A 4 -14.14 11.56 16.59
CA GLU A 4 -13.57 11.70 17.93
C GLU A 4 -14.25 10.76 18.94
N LEU A 5 -15.58 10.60 18.86
CA LEU A 5 -16.33 9.64 19.69
C LEU A 5 -15.93 8.19 19.38
N ILE A 6 -15.74 7.86 18.10
CA ILE A 6 -15.28 6.53 17.70
C ILE A 6 -13.84 6.30 18.16
N TYR A 7 -12.97 7.30 18.00
CA TYR A 7 -11.57 7.20 18.40
C TYR A 7 -11.38 7.09 19.89
N ASP A 8 -12.03 7.96 20.68
CA ASP A 8 -11.87 8.02 22.13
C ASP A 8 -12.81 7.08 22.90
N GLY A 9 -13.88 6.62 22.27
CA GLY A 9 -14.97 5.91 22.92
C GLY A 9 -15.95 6.86 23.67
N TYR A 10 -17.03 6.30 24.17
CA TYR A 10 -17.97 7.01 25.05
C TYR A 10 -18.58 6.04 26.06
N PRO A 11 -18.61 6.39 27.35
CA PRO A 11 -17.96 7.56 27.96
C PRO A 11 -16.44 7.49 27.96
N LYS A 12 -15.79 8.65 27.99
CA LYS A 12 -14.31 8.74 27.90
C LYS A 12 -13.60 8.39 29.20
N THR A 13 -14.29 8.56 30.34
CA THR A 13 -13.72 8.36 31.67
C THR A 13 -14.67 7.58 32.55
N GLU A 14 -14.12 6.92 33.60
CA GLU A 14 -14.92 6.24 34.61
C GLU A 14 -15.89 7.17 35.35
N ASP A 15 -15.54 8.45 35.50
CA ASP A 15 -16.42 9.44 36.15
C ASP A 15 -17.60 9.81 35.26
N GLU A 16 -17.42 9.87 33.95
CA GLU A 16 -18.53 10.01 33.00
C GLU A 16 -19.43 8.77 33.02
N LEU A 17 -18.83 7.58 33.12
CA LEU A 17 -19.52 6.32 33.24
C LEU A 17 -20.38 6.32 34.55
N LYS A 18 -19.78 6.71 35.68
CA LYS A 18 -20.49 6.80 36.98
C LYS A 18 -21.60 7.84 36.95
N LYS A 19 -21.42 8.98 36.29
CA LYS A 19 -22.47 10.01 36.12
C LYS A 19 -23.61 9.53 35.24
N ALA A 20 -23.29 8.74 34.20
CA ALA A 20 -24.27 8.17 33.30
C ALA A 20 -25.04 6.97 33.92
N THR A 21 -24.40 6.22 34.84
CA THR A 21 -24.98 5.05 35.53
C THR A 21 -25.82 5.41 36.75
N GLY A 22 -26.04 6.67 37.06
CA GLY A 22 -26.88 7.11 38.19
C GLY A 22 -28.39 6.76 38.10
N SER A 23 -28.82 6.02 37.09
CA SER A 23 -30.13 5.39 36.97
C SER A 23 -29.98 3.89 36.72
N ASP A 24 -30.79 3.09 37.35
CA ASP A 24 -30.75 1.64 37.50
C ASP A 24 -30.83 0.77 36.24
N SER A 25 -30.66 1.29 35.02
CA SER A 25 -30.68 0.49 33.80
C SER A 25 -29.47 0.74 32.92
N LEU A 26 -28.46 -0.14 33.05
CA LEU A 26 -27.32 -0.26 32.15
C LEU A 26 -27.72 -0.60 30.68
N HIS A 27 -28.93 -1.03 30.44
CA HIS A 27 -29.41 -1.46 29.12
C HIS A 27 -29.72 -0.33 28.14
N ASP A 28 -29.90 0.90 28.62
CA ASP A 28 -30.24 2.06 27.77
C ASP A 28 -29.06 3.01 27.51
N MET A 29 -27.85 2.64 27.96
CA MET A 29 -26.70 3.50 27.76
C MET A 29 -26.07 3.32 26.35
N PHE A 30 -25.87 4.46 25.72
CA PHE A 30 -25.09 4.52 24.49
C PHE A 30 -23.60 4.36 24.83
N LEU A 31 -23.06 3.17 24.62
CA LEU A 31 -21.66 2.82 24.86
C LEU A 31 -20.93 2.65 23.51
N ILE A 32 -19.80 3.30 23.35
CA ILE A 32 -18.90 3.08 22.23
C ILE A 32 -17.53 2.70 22.79
N ALA A 33 -17.06 1.50 22.50
CA ALA A 33 -15.70 1.11 22.80
C ALA A 33 -14.71 1.96 21.98
N PRO A 34 -13.59 2.44 22.56
CA PRO A 34 -12.62 3.26 21.85
C PRO A 34 -11.96 2.46 20.74
N LEU A 35 -11.98 3.01 19.53
CA LEU A 35 -11.32 2.45 18.36
C LEU A 35 -10.17 3.36 17.94
N LYS A 36 -8.97 3.09 18.44
CA LYS A 36 -7.77 3.93 18.27
C LYS A 36 -7.09 3.77 16.88
N ALA A 37 -7.90 3.60 15.82
CA ALA A 37 -7.40 3.53 14.45
C ALA A 37 -6.98 4.91 13.92
N HIS A 38 -5.91 4.97 13.13
CA HIS A 38 -5.42 6.23 12.57
C HIS A 38 -6.43 6.90 11.62
N ILE A 39 -7.29 6.13 10.95
CA ILE A 39 -8.38 6.65 10.10
C ILE A 39 -9.38 7.53 10.87
N PHE A 40 -9.53 7.35 12.19
CA PHE A 40 -10.37 8.16 13.05
C PHE A 40 -9.58 9.15 13.89
N ASP A 41 -8.25 9.12 13.84
CA ASP A 41 -7.38 9.97 14.62
C ASP A 41 -7.41 11.42 14.11
N PRO A 42 -7.84 12.41 14.93
CA PRO A 42 -7.93 13.81 14.52
C PRO A 42 -6.58 14.42 14.12
N GLU A 43 -5.46 13.84 14.55
CA GLU A 43 -4.12 14.30 14.15
C GLU A 43 -3.86 14.15 12.64
N TYR A 44 -4.42 13.14 11.98
CA TYR A 44 -4.30 12.94 10.53
C TYR A 44 -5.24 13.83 9.71
N THR A 45 -6.25 14.43 10.34
CA THR A 45 -7.23 15.29 9.68
C THR A 45 -7.16 16.76 10.11
N LYS A 46 -6.00 17.23 10.56
CA LYS A 46 -5.79 18.61 11.08
C LYS A 46 -6.29 19.70 10.14
N MET A 47 -5.99 19.57 8.84
CA MET A 47 -6.40 20.57 7.84
C MET A 47 -7.93 20.62 7.70
N ILE A 48 -8.61 19.48 7.60
CA ILE A 48 -10.07 19.41 7.50
C ILE A 48 -10.71 19.91 8.80
N THR A 49 -10.15 19.52 9.94
CA THR A 49 -10.61 19.97 11.26
C THR A 49 -10.45 21.47 11.44
N ALA A 50 -9.34 22.05 10.97
CA ALA A 50 -9.10 23.50 10.99
C ALA A 50 -10.00 24.27 10.03
N ALA A 51 -10.34 23.69 8.89
CA ALA A 51 -11.20 24.32 7.87
C ALA A 51 -12.65 24.53 8.34
N LYS A 52 -13.11 23.83 9.38
CA LYS A 52 -14.46 23.99 9.97
C LYS A 52 -15.55 24.03 8.90
N LEU A 53 -15.72 22.97 8.15
CA LEU A 53 -16.74 22.86 7.10
C LEU A 53 -18.13 23.28 7.63
N ARG A 54 -18.89 24.03 6.83
CA ARG A 54 -20.25 24.44 7.17
C ARG A 54 -21.15 23.23 7.34
N ASN A 55 -22.06 23.28 8.30
CA ASN A 55 -23.02 22.19 8.54
C ASN A 55 -23.83 21.85 7.27
N SER A 56 -24.17 22.83 6.45
CA SER A 56 -24.87 22.62 5.17
C SER A 56 -24.05 21.78 4.19
N CYS A 57 -22.72 21.97 4.12
CA CYS A 57 -21.83 21.14 3.30
C CYS A 57 -21.76 19.71 3.83
N MET A 58 -21.60 19.55 5.15
CA MET A 58 -21.57 18.23 5.78
C MET A 58 -22.87 17.46 5.58
N LEU A 59 -24.02 18.12 5.79
CA LEU A 59 -25.33 17.52 5.55
C LEU A 59 -25.49 17.08 4.09
N ARG A 60 -25.04 17.89 3.15
CA ARG A 60 -25.09 17.55 1.72
C ARG A 60 -24.19 16.36 1.38
N ILE A 61 -23.00 16.28 1.93
CA ILE A 61 -22.11 15.10 1.76
C ILE A 61 -22.78 13.84 2.31
N ILE A 62 -23.32 13.91 3.54
CA ILE A 62 -24.02 12.78 4.15
C ILE A 62 -25.24 12.38 3.31
N ASP A 63 -26.04 13.34 2.84
CA ASP A 63 -27.19 13.08 1.98
C ASP A 63 -26.79 12.37 0.67
N LEU A 64 -25.76 12.85 0.01
CA LEU A 64 -25.26 12.26 -1.24
C LEU A 64 -24.67 10.86 -1.07
N MET A 65 -24.03 10.61 0.06
CA MET A 65 -23.41 9.31 0.36
C MET A 65 -24.38 8.30 0.94
N SER A 66 -25.44 8.75 1.64
CA SER A 66 -26.34 7.86 2.37
C SER A 66 -27.64 7.53 1.64
N LEU A 67 -28.02 8.33 0.63
CA LEU A 67 -29.30 8.20 -0.04
C LEU A 67 -29.15 8.02 -1.55
N THR A 68 -29.94 7.12 -2.12
CA THR A 68 -30.00 6.92 -3.57
C THR A 68 -30.51 8.18 -4.28
N ARG A 69 -30.21 8.33 -5.56
CA ARG A 69 -30.79 9.41 -6.39
C ARG A 69 -32.32 9.22 -6.47
N ALA A 70 -33.06 10.33 -6.44
CA ALA A 70 -34.49 10.27 -6.64
C ALA A 70 -34.78 9.72 -8.04
N THR A 71 -35.59 8.65 -8.14
CA THR A 71 -36.08 8.19 -9.44
C THR A 71 -37.03 9.26 -9.96
N GLY A 72 -36.89 9.67 -11.24
CA GLY A 72 -37.60 10.79 -11.86
C GLY A 72 -39.14 10.74 -11.90
N ARG A 73 -39.76 9.90 -11.09
CA ARG A 73 -41.21 9.87 -10.82
C ARG A 73 -41.57 10.92 -9.76
N LYS A 74 -42.65 11.66 -9.93
CA LYS A 74 -43.14 12.74 -9.08
C LYS A 74 -43.18 12.44 -7.56
N ASN A 75 -43.05 11.17 -7.12
CA ASN A 75 -43.00 10.74 -5.71
C ASN A 75 -41.94 9.65 -5.47
N GLY A 76 -40.84 9.67 -6.24
CA GLY A 76 -39.74 8.71 -6.05
C GLY A 76 -39.10 8.87 -4.67
N ARG A 77 -39.34 7.92 -3.76
CA ARG A 77 -38.66 7.87 -2.44
C ARG A 77 -37.18 7.55 -2.65
N ARG A 78 -36.32 8.29 -1.98
CA ARG A 78 -34.90 7.97 -1.87
C ARG A 78 -34.73 6.86 -0.83
N GLY A 79 -34.03 5.80 -1.18
CA GLY A 79 -33.68 4.72 -0.26
C GLY A 79 -32.33 4.97 0.41
N ARG A 80 -32.07 4.32 1.52
CA ARG A 80 -30.73 4.30 2.12
C ARG A 80 -29.79 3.46 1.25
N ILE A 81 -28.55 3.94 1.07
CA ILE A 81 -27.47 3.18 0.47
C ILE A 81 -26.87 2.29 1.55
N SER A 82 -26.80 0.99 1.30
CA SER A 82 -26.06 0.05 2.16
C SER A 82 -24.67 -0.18 1.57
N TYR A 83 -23.65 0.04 2.36
CA TYR A 83 -22.25 -0.27 2.03
C TYR A 83 -21.80 -1.62 2.60
N ALA A 84 -22.68 -2.35 3.28
CA ALA A 84 -22.36 -3.64 3.91
C ALA A 84 -21.84 -4.70 2.93
N ASN A 85 -22.28 -4.61 1.67
CA ASN A 85 -21.88 -5.53 0.60
C ASN A 85 -20.88 -4.89 -0.39
N LEU A 86 -20.26 -3.76 -0.01
CA LEU A 86 -19.24 -3.15 -0.85
C LEU A 86 -17.99 -4.03 -0.83
N GLY A 87 -17.72 -4.71 -1.93
CA GLY A 87 -16.51 -5.50 -2.07
C GLY A 87 -15.25 -4.63 -2.05
N ILE A 88 -14.13 -5.21 -1.63
CA ILE A 88 -12.84 -4.53 -1.53
C ILE A 88 -12.44 -3.88 -2.86
N ASN A 89 -12.64 -4.56 -3.98
CA ASN A 89 -12.36 -4.02 -5.31
C ASN A 89 -13.26 -2.83 -5.67
N GLN A 90 -14.51 -2.84 -5.22
CA GLN A 90 -15.43 -1.72 -5.43
C GLN A 90 -15.02 -0.51 -4.60
N MET A 91 -14.61 -0.73 -3.35
CA MET A 91 -14.06 0.32 -2.49
C MET A 91 -12.79 0.92 -3.10
N GLY A 92 -11.87 0.08 -3.59
CA GLY A 92 -10.68 0.52 -4.31
C GLY A 92 -11.02 1.37 -5.54
N ALA A 93 -11.98 0.94 -6.36
CA ALA A 93 -12.39 1.68 -7.56
C ALA A 93 -13.04 3.04 -7.23
N VAL A 94 -13.85 3.12 -6.18
CA VAL A 94 -14.44 4.40 -5.72
C VAL A 94 -13.34 5.34 -5.23
N TYR A 95 -12.41 4.81 -4.47
CA TYR A 95 -11.31 5.60 -3.94
C TYR A 95 -10.38 6.09 -5.05
N GLU A 96 -10.02 5.24 -6.01
CA GLU A 96 -9.25 5.61 -7.20
C GLU A 96 -9.96 6.74 -7.99
N ALA A 97 -11.28 6.62 -8.18
CA ALA A 97 -12.05 7.64 -8.86
C ALA A 97 -11.97 9.00 -8.11
N LEU A 98 -12.04 8.98 -6.78
CA LEU A 98 -11.92 10.20 -5.96
C LEU A 98 -10.51 10.80 -6.02
N LEU A 99 -9.47 9.97 -6.00
CA LEU A 99 -8.06 10.40 -6.05
C LEU A 99 -7.61 10.84 -7.43
N SER A 100 -8.29 10.41 -8.47
CA SER A 100 -8.01 10.85 -9.84
C SER A 100 -8.33 12.33 -10.05
N TYR A 101 -9.10 12.95 -9.14
CA TYR A 101 -9.38 14.36 -9.15
C TYR A 101 -8.33 15.15 -8.37
N ARG A 102 -7.88 16.26 -8.95
CA ARG A 102 -7.00 17.22 -8.27
C ARG A 102 -7.70 18.53 -8.04
N GLY A 103 -7.48 19.08 -6.85
CA GLY A 103 -7.86 20.45 -6.51
C GLY A 103 -6.62 21.35 -6.47
N PHE A 104 -6.69 22.49 -7.12
CA PHE A 104 -5.67 23.53 -7.05
C PHE A 104 -6.30 24.91 -7.13
N ILE A 105 -5.57 25.93 -6.68
CA ILE A 105 -5.98 27.31 -6.79
C ILE A 105 -5.26 27.91 -7.99
N ALA A 106 -6.01 28.58 -8.89
CA ALA A 106 -5.43 29.25 -10.04
C ALA A 106 -4.50 30.40 -9.59
N GLU A 107 -3.21 30.32 -9.93
CA GLU A 107 -2.22 31.34 -9.59
C GLU A 107 -2.31 32.55 -10.50
N HIS A 108 -2.87 32.39 -11.68
CA HIS A 108 -3.19 33.41 -12.69
C HIS A 108 -4.47 32.98 -13.41
N ASP A 109 -4.98 33.82 -14.29
CA ASP A 109 -6.16 33.49 -15.08
C ASP A 109 -5.85 32.32 -16.01
N LEU A 110 -6.69 31.29 -15.98
CA LEU A 110 -6.53 30.05 -16.72
C LEU A 110 -7.70 29.84 -17.67
N TYR A 111 -7.39 29.36 -18.86
CA TYR A 111 -8.37 29.00 -19.87
C TYR A 111 -8.40 27.49 -20.04
N GLU A 112 -9.60 26.90 -20.13
CA GLU A 112 -9.76 25.47 -20.31
C GLU A 112 -9.67 25.11 -21.79
N VAL A 113 -8.86 24.07 -22.09
CA VAL A 113 -8.69 23.54 -23.45
C VAL A 113 -8.96 22.05 -23.48
N LYS A 114 -9.30 21.52 -24.65
CA LYS A 114 -9.60 20.11 -24.91
C LYS A 114 -8.87 19.64 -26.18
N ARG A 115 -8.91 18.36 -26.46
CA ARG A 115 -8.41 17.86 -27.76
C ARG A 115 -9.36 18.27 -28.88
N ALA A 116 -8.82 18.52 -30.06
CA ALA A 116 -9.59 18.80 -31.25
C ALA A 116 -10.55 17.64 -31.54
N GLY A 117 -11.82 17.94 -31.84
CA GLY A 117 -12.86 16.97 -32.12
C GLY A 117 -13.54 16.35 -30.91
N ASP A 118 -13.02 16.52 -29.69
CA ASP A 118 -13.67 16.01 -28.49
C ASP A 118 -14.85 16.88 -28.06
N SER A 119 -15.93 16.26 -27.55
CA SER A 119 -16.99 17.00 -26.85
C SER A 119 -16.52 17.36 -25.44
N PHE A 120 -16.90 18.54 -24.96
CA PHE A 120 -16.57 18.96 -23.59
C PHE A 120 -17.41 18.20 -22.57
N ASN A 121 -16.77 17.67 -21.53
CA ASN A 121 -17.42 17.07 -20.38
C ASN A 121 -16.65 17.44 -19.10
N GLU A 122 -17.34 17.99 -18.11
CA GLU A 122 -16.73 18.37 -16.83
C GLU A 122 -16.15 17.20 -16.03
N LEU A 123 -16.56 15.98 -16.33
CA LEU A 123 -16.07 14.76 -15.67
C LEU A 123 -14.80 14.20 -16.33
N ASP A 124 -14.44 14.74 -17.49
CA ASP A 124 -13.24 14.33 -18.20
C ASP A 124 -12.01 15.10 -17.70
N VAL A 125 -10.84 14.72 -18.20
CA VAL A 125 -9.58 15.38 -17.88
C VAL A 125 -9.63 16.85 -18.28
N GLY A 126 -9.36 17.73 -17.33
CA GLY A 126 -9.25 19.17 -17.58
C GLY A 126 -7.82 19.58 -17.91
N TYR A 127 -7.64 20.32 -19.00
CA TYR A 127 -6.38 20.96 -19.35
C TYR A 127 -6.53 22.47 -19.25
N PHE A 128 -5.56 23.12 -18.61
CA PHE A 128 -5.61 24.53 -18.31
C PHE A 128 -4.34 25.21 -18.81
N VAL A 129 -4.49 26.31 -19.49
CA VAL A 129 -3.40 27.10 -20.08
C VAL A 129 -3.53 28.56 -19.69
N SER A 130 -2.42 29.28 -19.69
CA SER A 130 -2.43 30.74 -19.52
C SER A 130 -2.93 31.45 -20.77
N GLU A 131 -3.30 32.72 -20.64
CA GLU A 131 -3.71 33.53 -21.79
C GLU A 131 -2.64 33.58 -22.89
N SER A 132 -1.38 33.67 -22.51
CA SER A 132 -0.24 33.71 -23.45
C SER A 132 -0.04 32.39 -24.22
N GLU A 133 -0.55 31.28 -23.73
CA GLU A 133 -0.45 29.95 -24.38
C GLU A 133 -1.71 29.66 -25.22
N LEU A 134 -2.80 30.39 -24.99
CA LEU A 134 -4.08 30.14 -25.64
C LEU A 134 -4.01 30.22 -27.16
N ASP A 135 -3.13 31.06 -27.70
CA ASP A 135 -2.93 31.26 -29.14
C ASP A 135 -2.32 30.01 -29.82
N GLN A 136 -1.76 29.09 -29.07
CA GLN A 136 -1.24 27.84 -29.60
C GLN A 136 -2.37 26.83 -29.88
N TYR A 137 -3.58 27.07 -29.40
CA TYR A 137 -4.75 26.20 -29.52
C TYR A 137 -5.75 26.75 -30.53
N THR A 138 -6.31 25.87 -31.35
CA THR A 138 -7.33 26.18 -32.33
C THR A 138 -8.67 26.53 -31.67
N GLU A 139 -9.58 27.15 -32.39
CA GLU A 139 -10.92 27.49 -31.87
C GLU A 139 -11.72 26.29 -31.41
N ASP A 140 -11.54 25.11 -32.03
CA ASP A 140 -12.21 23.88 -31.63
C ASP A 140 -11.62 23.28 -30.33
N GLU A 141 -10.37 23.55 -30.03
CA GLU A 141 -9.71 23.10 -28.80
C GLU A 141 -10.02 24.00 -27.59
N ARG A 142 -10.46 25.26 -27.83
CA ARG A 142 -10.80 26.20 -26.76
C ARG A 142 -12.18 25.88 -26.22
N VAL A 143 -12.29 25.57 -24.94
CA VAL A 143 -13.58 25.26 -24.30
C VAL A 143 -14.40 26.56 -24.10
N ARG A 144 -15.69 26.49 -24.46
CA ARG A 144 -16.65 27.60 -24.27
C ARG A 144 -17.77 27.14 -23.34
N TYR A 145 -18.37 28.10 -22.64
CA TYR A 145 -19.58 27.83 -21.86
C TYR A 145 -20.74 27.48 -22.81
N GLU A 146 -21.39 26.33 -22.54
CA GLU A 146 -22.51 25.86 -23.39
C GLU A 146 -23.84 26.56 -23.08
N SER A 147 -24.02 27.06 -21.83
CA SER A 147 -25.29 27.63 -21.37
C SER A 147 -25.07 28.74 -20.32
N GLY A 148 -26.12 29.48 -20.00
CA GLY A 148 -26.11 30.54 -19.00
C GLY A 148 -25.67 31.91 -19.56
N GLU A 149 -25.47 32.90 -18.68
CA GLU A 149 -25.08 34.28 -19.04
C GLU A 149 -23.73 34.40 -19.76
N LYS A 150 -22.89 33.40 -19.64
CA LYS A 150 -21.58 33.33 -20.28
C LYS A 150 -21.55 32.43 -21.53
N ALA A 151 -22.70 31.96 -22.01
CA ALA A 151 -22.78 31.10 -23.18
C ALA A 151 -21.98 31.66 -24.38
N GLY A 152 -21.18 30.79 -25.02
CA GLY A 152 -20.31 31.16 -26.14
C GLY A 152 -19.00 31.84 -25.77
N LYS A 153 -18.82 32.33 -24.53
CA LYS A 153 -17.54 32.89 -24.07
C LYS A 153 -16.54 31.76 -23.73
N LEU A 154 -15.26 32.05 -23.84
CA LEU A 154 -14.22 31.10 -23.42
C LEU A 154 -14.38 30.76 -21.93
N ARG A 155 -14.18 29.49 -21.60
CA ARG A 155 -14.26 29.04 -20.24
C ARG A 155 -12.97 29.44 -19.50
N MET A 156 -13.09 30.45 -18.66
CA MET A 156 -11.98 31.05 -17.93
C MET A 156 -12.19 30.88 -16.41
N TYR A 157 -11.12 30.66 -15.74
CA TYR A 157 -11.02 30.60 -14.27
C TYR A 157 -10.10 31.73 -13.81
N GLU A 158 -10.67 32.70 -13.09
CA GLU A 158 -9.94 33.85 -12.58
C GLU A 158 -8.89 33.41 -11.52
N LYS A 159 -7.82 34.17 -11.39
CA LYS A 159 -6.83 34.00 -10.33
C LYS A 159 -7.52 33.90 -8.97
N GLY A 160 -7.10 32.89 -8.17
CA GLY A 160 -7.67 32.60 -6.86
C GLY A 160 -8.89 31.66 -6.89
N THR A 161 -9.37 31.28 -8.09
CA THR A 161 -10.45 30.28 -8.21
C THR A 161 -9.94 28.88 -7.86
N PHE A 162 -10.69 28.15 -7.03
CA PHE A 162 -10.43 26.75 -6.78
C PHE A 162 -10.96 25.91 -7.94
N ILE A 163 -10.06 25.17 -8.57
CA ILE A 163 -10.37 24.26 -9.68
C ILE A 163 -10.24 22.84 -9.17
N TYR A 164 -11.26 22.00 -9.43
CA TYR A 164 -11.27 20.58 -9.06
C TYR A 164 -11.63 19.76 -10.29
N ARG A 165 -10.66 19.06 -10.83
CA ARG A 165 -10.81 18.36 -12.12
C ARG A 165 -10.05 17.03 -12.11
N LEU A 166 -10.47 16.12 -12.98
CA LEU A 166 -9.76 14.87 -13.24
C LEU A 166 -8.38 15.19 -13.81
N ALA A 167 -7.32 14.65 -13.20
CA ALA A 167 -5.94 14.85 -13.63
C ALA A 167 -5.54 13.78 -14.66
N GLY A 168 -5.07 14.24 -15.85
CA GLY A 168 -4.98 13.42 -17.05
C GLY A 168 -3.99 12.27 -17.09
N ARG A 169 -3.07 12.14 -16.16
CA ARG A 169 -2.06 11.07 -16.16
C ARG A 169 -1.83 10.42 -14.80
N GLU A 170 -2.66 10.72 -13.81
CA GLU A 170 -2.47 10.17 -12.47
C GLU A 170 -2.76 8.66 -12.44
N ARG A 171 -3.76 8.20 -13.20
CA ARG A 171 -4.05 6.76 -13.33
C ARG A 171 -2.91 6.00 -14.00
N GLU A 172 -2.30 6.58 -15.04
CA GLU A 172 -1.12 6.00 -15.69
C GLU A 172 0.10 6.01 -14.76
N LYS A 173 0.25 7.08 -13.95
CA LYS A 173 1.34 7.22 -13.00
C LYS A 173 1.19 6.32 -11.78
N SER A 174 -0.03 6.14 -11.28
CA SER A 174 -0.30 5.25 -10.16
C SER A 174 -0.22 3.78 -10.53
N ALA A 175 -0.38 3.46 -11.84
CA ALA A 175 -0.44 2.09 -12.38
C ALA A 175 -1.41 1.18 -11.61
N SER A 176 -2.43 1.76 -10.97
CA SER A 176 -3.36 1.05 -10.10
C SER A 176 -4.45 0.38 -10.95
N TYR A 177 -4.39 -0.94 -11.02
CA TYR A 177 -5.39 -1.77 -11.67
C TYR A 177 -5.95 -2.76 -10.65
N TYR A 178 -7.25 -2.72 -10.42
CA TYR A 178 -7.91 -3.64 -9.51
C TYR A 178 -8.31 -4.92 -10.24
N THR A 179 -7.74 -6.03 -9.78
CA THR A 179 -8.02 -7.35 -10.37
C THR A 179 -9.41 -7.82 -9.96
N PRO A 180 -10.25 -8.27 -10.89
CA PRO A 180 -11.58 -8.81 -10.58
C PRO A 180 -11.50 -9.96 -9.56
N GLU A 181 -12.45 -9.99 -8.62
CA GLU A 181 -12.49 -10.95 -7.51
C GLU A 181 -12.45 -12.42 -7.97
N VAL A 182 -13.08 -12.72 -9.09
CA VAL A 182 -13.07 -14.08 -9.66
C VAL A 182 -11.65 -14.52 -10.03
N LEU A 183 -10.84 -13.60 -10.55
CA LEU A 183 -9.45 -13.89 -10.92
C LEU A 183 -8.57 -14.01 -9.69
N THR A 184 -8.72 -13.14 -8.68
CA THR A 184 -7.97 -13.24 -7.43
C THR A 184 -8.26 -14.56 -6.73
N LYS A 185 -9.52 -14.95 -6.59
CA LYS A 185 -9.92 -16.23 -6.01
C LYS A 185 -9.31 -17.43 -6.75
N CYS A 186 -9.35 -17.40 -8.07
CA CYS A 186 -8.82 -18.47 -8.90
C CYS A 186 -7.30 -18.60 -8.74
N LEU A 187 -6.55 -17.49 -8.90
CA LEU A 187 -5.09 -17.50 -8.82
C LEU A 187 -4.60 -17.91 -7.44
N VAL A 188 -5.16 -17.33 -6.37
CA VAL A 188 -4.79 -17.69 -5.00
C VAL A 188 -5.08 -19.15 -4.70
N LYS A 189 -6.24 -19.66 -5.13
CA LYS A 189 -6.60 -21.09 -4.94
C LYS A 189 -5.55 -22.01 -5.54
N TYR A 190 -5.12 -21.76 -6.76
CA TYR A 190 -4.13 -22.63 -7.41
C TYR A 190 -2.74 -22.46 -6.83
N ALA A 191 -2.32 -21.23 -6.48
CA ALA A 191 -1.04 -20.98 -5.82
C ALA A 191 -0.95 -21.66 -4.44
N LEU A 192 -2.02 -21.60 -3.65
CA LEU A 192 -2.06 -22.22 -2.33
C LEU A 192 -2.24 -23.72 -2.38
N LYS A 193 -2.84 -24.28 -3.43
CA LYS A 193 -3.10 -25.72 -3.52
C LYS A 193 -1.84 -26.55 -3.33
N GLU A 194 -0.79 -26.27 -4.09
CA GLU A 194 0.48 -26.97 -4.01
C GLU A 194 1.22 -26.64 -2.71
N LEU A 195 1.19 -25.38 -2.29
CA LEU A 195 1.86 -24.92 -1.08
C LEU A 195 1.29 -25.57 0.19
N LEU A 196 0.00 -25.85 0.23
CA LEU A 196 -0.70 -26.42 1.36
C LEU A 196 -0.69 -27.95 1.40
N GLU A 197 -0.21 -28.63 0.36
CA GLU A 197 -0.18 -30.08 0.31
C GLU A 197 0.70 -30.65 1.41
N GLY A 198 0.15 -31.58 2.21
CA GLY A 198 0.86 -32.24 3.31
C GLY A 198 1.14 -31.40 4.56
N LYS A 199 0.77 -30.11 4.59
CA LYS A 199 1.03 -29.24 5.76
C LYS A 199 -0.01 -29.43 6.86
N THR A 200 0.45 -29.38 8.11
CA THR A 200 -0.39 -29.31 9.31
C THR A 200 -1.01 -27.92 9.48
N ALA A 201 -1.99 -27.80 10.39
CA ALA A 201 -2.58 -26.50 10.73
C ALA A 201 -1.52 -25.49 11.21
N ASP A 202 -0.64 -25.90 12.11
CA ASP A 202 0.40 -25.04 12.68
C ASP A 202 1.48 -24.64 11.65
N GLU A 203 1.72 -25.47 10.63
CA GLU A 203 2.60 -25.12 9.53
C GLU A 203 1.99 -24.06 8.60
N ILE A 204 0.66 -23.96 8.51
CA ILE A 204 -0.02 -22.88 7.77
C ILE A 204 0.30 -21.54 8.43
N LEU A 205 0.30 -21.46 9.75
CA LEU A 205 0.62 -20.22 10.48
C LEU A 205 2.08 -19.77 10.33
N LYS A 206 2.95 -20.59 9.76
CA LYS A 206 4.36 -20.26 9.47
C LYS A 206 4.60 -19.81 8.04
N LEU A 207 3.57 -19.85 7.19
CA LEU A 207 3.69 -19.41 5.80
C LEU A 207 3.82 -17.89 5.74
N THR A 208 4.65 -17.42 4.82
CA THR A 208 4.80 -16.00 4.50
C THR A 208 4.32 -15.74 3.09
N ILE A 209 3.44 -14.78 2.94
CA ILE A 209 2.87 -14.36 1.66
C ILE A 209 3.30 -12.93 1.39
N CYS A 210 3.82 -12.69 0.20
CA CYS A 210 4.25 -11.36 -0.23
C CYS A 210 3.61 -11.00 -1.57
N GLU A 211 2.97 -9.85 -1.64
CA GLU A 211 2.44 -9.27 -2.87
C GLU A 211 3.25 -8.03 -3.24
N PRO A 212 4.06 -8.10 -4.32
CA PRO A 212 5.00 -7.01 -4.67
C PRO A 212 4.35 -5.82 -5.38
N ALA A 213 3.07 -5.89 -5.71
CA ALA A 213 2.26 -4.83 -6.31
C ALA A 213 0.81 -4.98 -5.79
N MET A 214 0.62 -4.68 -4.50
CA MET A 214 -0.57 -5.13 -3.78
C MET A 214 -1.85 -4.35 -4.10
N GLY A 215 -1.75 -3.13 -4.63
CA GLY A 215 -2.91 -2.27 -4.81
C GLY A 215 -3.67 -2.09 -3.49
N SER A 216 -4.96 -2.39 -3.49
CA SER A 216 -5.81 -2.42 -2.27
C SER A 216 -5.77 -3.77 -1.53
N ALA A 217 -4.74 -4.58 -1.71
CA ALA A 217 -4.55 -5.90 -1.09
C ALA A 217 -5.60 -6.96 -1.47
N ALA A 218 -6.09 -6.96 -2.70
CA ALA A 218 -7.10 -7.93 -3.12
C ALA A 218 -6.61 -9.39 -3.06
N PHE A 219 -5.38 -9.66 -3.48
CA PHE A 219 -4.77 -10.99 -3.38
C PHE A 219 -4.44 -11.37 -1.94
N LEU A 220 -3.93 -10.43 -1.13
CA LEU A 220 -3.64 -10.70 0.29
C LEU A 220 -4.92 -11.04 1.05
N ASN A 221 -6.00 -10.30 0.85
CA ASN A 221 -7.29 -10.59 1.46
C ASN A 221 -7.81 -11.99 1.10
N GLU A 222 -7.71 -12.36 -0.16
CA GLU A 222 -8.14 -13.68 -0.61
C GLU A 222 -7.24 -14.79 -0.07
N ALA A 223 -5.93 -14.55 0.00
CA ALA A 223 -5.00 -15.48 0.62
C ALA A 223 -5.31 -15.71 2.10
N ILE A 224 -5.58 -14.63 2.85
CA ILE A 224 -6.01 -14.69 4.25
C ILE A 224 -7.28 -15.53 4.38
N ASN A 225 -8.28 -15.29 3.53
CA ASN A 225 -9.54 -16.03 3.57
C ASN A 225 -9.32 -17.54 3.38
N GLN A 226 -8.59 -17.91 2.33
CA GLN A 226 -8.36 -19.34 2.02
C GLN A 226 -7.45 -20.02 3.05
N LEU A 227 -6.44 -19.33 3.57
CA LEU A 227 -5.57 -19.87 4.61
C LEU A 227 -6.31 -20.07 5.93
N ALA A 228 -7.15 -19.12 6.33
CA ALA A 228 -7.93 -19.23 7.56
C ALA A 228 -8.92 -20.40 7.52
N GLU A 229 -9.61 -20.60 6.41
CA GLU A 229 -10.48 -21.75 6.20
C GLU A 229 -9.69 -23.07 6.22
N ALA A 230 -8.53 -23.09 5.54
CA ALA A 230 -7.66 -24.26 5.53
C ALA A 230 -7.13 -24.61 6.93
N TYR A 231 -6.75 -23.59 7.71
CA TYR A 231 -6.30 -23.74 9.08
C TYR A 231 -7.38 -24.37 9.95
N ILE A 232 -8.57 -23.75 10.01
CA ILE A 232 -9.68 -24.25 10.84
C ILE A 232 -10.04 -25.68 10.46
N SER A 233 -10.22 -25.94 9.16
CA SER A 233 -10.59 -27.28 8.68
C SER A 233 -9.55 -28.37 9.05
N ARG A 234 -8.26 -28.02 9.07
CA ARG A 234 -7.22 -28.96 9.48
C ARG A 234 -7.14 -29.09 11.00
N LYS A 235 -7.24 -27.98 11.71
CA LYS A 235 -7.18 -28.00 13.19
C LYS A 235 -8.34 -28.79 13.78
N GLU A 236 -9.56 -28.66 13.25
CA GLU A 236 -10.71 -29.48 13.65
C GLU A 236 -10.44 -30.99 13.43
N LYS A 237 -9.76 -31.35 12.34
CA LYS A 237 -9.38 -32.75 12.07
C LYS A 237 -8.26 -33.26 12.97
N GLU A 238 -7.28 -32.43 13.27
CA GLU A 238 -6.13 -32.77 14.11
C GLU A 238 -6.52 -32.95 15.58
N THR A 239 -7.39 -32.05 16.08
CA THR A 239 -7.82 -32.05 17.49
C THR A 239 -9.04 -32.94 17.75
N GLY A 240 -9.85 -33.20 16.72
CA GLY A 240 -11.15 -33.84 16.87
C GLY A 240 -12.24 -32.92 17.44
N GLU A 241 -11.92 -31.66 17.74
CA GLU A 241 -12.86 -30.66 18.23
C GLU A 241 -13.46 -29.88 17.07
N ILE A 242 -14.77 -29.69 17.09
CA ILE A 242 -15.49 -28.92 16.05
C ILE A 242 -15.98 -27.61 16.67
N ILE A 243 -15.72 -26.50 16.00
CA ILE A 243 -16.21 -25.19 16.42
C ILE A 243 -17.73 -25.15 16.26
N SER A 244 -18.46 -24.75 17.31
CA SER A 244 -19.91 -24.59 17.23
C SER A 244 -20.29 -23.57 16.17
N TYR A 245 -21.43 -23.78 15.49
CA TYR A 245 -21.92 -22.91 14.43
C TYR A 245 -21.99 -21.43 14.84
N GLU A 246 -22.43 -21.16 16.06
CA GLU A 246 -22.58 -19.80 16.62
C GLU A 246 -21.22 -19.09 16.77
N LYS A 247 -20.14 -19.82 17.09
CA LYS A 247 -18.81 -19.27 17.30
C LYS A 247 -17.94 -19.28 16.05
N ARG A 248 -18.32 -20.09 15.05
CA ARG A 248 -17.48 -20.34 13.88
C ARG A 248 -17.09 -19.08 13.12
N PHE A 249 -18.04 -18.17 12.95
CA PHE A 249 -17.75 -16.89 12.26
C PHE A 249 -16.69 -16.08 13.03
N ASN A 250 -16.86 -15.91 14.33
CA ASN A 250 -15.92 -15.12 15.13
C ASN A 250 -14.54 -15.77 15.22
N GLU A 251 -14.46 -17.10 15.37
CA GLU A 251 -13.19 -17.80 15.37
C GLU A 251 -12.49 -17.74 14.01
N LEU A 252 -13.24 -17.83 12.90
CA LEU A 252 -12.69 -17.64 11.56
C LEU A 252 -12.09 -16.21 11.41
N GLN A 253 -12.78 -15.19 11.90
CA GLN A 253 -12.31 -13.80 11.85
C GLN A 253 -11.04 -13.61 12.71
N LYS A 254 -10.95 -14.25 13.88
CA LYS A 254 -9.72 -14.26 14.70
C LYS A 254 -8.54 -14.87 13.95
N VAL A 255 -8.75 -16.02 13.30
CA VAL A 255 -7.70 -16.67 12.49
C VAL A 255 -7.30 -15.77 11.32
N LYS A 256 -8.24 -15.11 10.66
CA LYS A 256 -7.91 -14.13 9.61
C LYS A 256 -7.08 -12.98 10.16
N MET A 257 -7.44 -12.43 11.32
CA MET A 257 -6.66 -11.37 11.97
C MET A 257 -5.25 -11.84 12.29
N PHE A 258 -5.08 -13.05 12.85
CA PHE A 258 -3.79 -13.60 13.14
C PHE A 258 -2.90 -13.70 11.89
N ILE A 259 -3.46 -14.21 10.78
CA ILE A 259 -2.75 -14.34 9.50
C ILE A 259 -2.43 -12.96 8.92
N ALA A 260 -3.35 -12.00 9.00
CA ALA A 260 -3.12 -10.64 8.54
C ALA A 260 -2.00 -9.94 9.30
N ASP A 261 -1.98 -10.08 10.63
CA ASP A 261 -1.01 -9.45 11.52
C ASP A 261 0.41 -10.05 11.40
N ARG A 262 0.56 -11.29 10.89
CA ARG A 262 1.83 -12.02 11.00
C ARG A 262 2.38 -12.60 9.72
N ASN A 263 1.52 -12.94 8.77
CA ASN A 263 1.89 -13.78 7.63
C ASN A 263 1.95 -13.05 6.30
N VAL A 264 1.31 -11.88 6.17
CA VAL A 264 1.18 -11.18 4.90
C VAL A 264 2.08 -9.95 4.83
N TYR A 265 2.64 -9.73 3.66
CA TYR A 265 3.52 -8.61 3.34
C TYR A 265 3.11 -8.03 1.99
N GLY A 266 3.10 -6.72 1.87
CA GLY A 266 2.72 -6.05 0.64
C GLY A 266 3.59 -4.84 0.34
N ILE A 267 3.82 -4.59 -0.94
CA ILE A 267 4.54 -3.42 -1.41
C ILE A 267 3.70 -2.76 -2.51
N ASP A 268 3.57 -1.45 -2.47
CA ASP A 268 2.99 -0.71 -3.58
C ASP A 268 3.72 0.62 -3.80
N LEU A 269 3.82 1.02 -5.06
CA LEU A 269 4.43 2.29 -5.44
C LEU A 269 3.56 3.50 -5.04
N ASN A 270 2.26 3.29 -5.00
CA ASN A 270 1.29 4.30 -4.64
C ASN A 270 1.04 4.31 -3.13
N PRO A 271 1.43 5.36 -2.38
CA PRO A 271 1.23 5.43 -0.93
C PRO A 271 -0.23 5.29 -0.52
N VAL A 272 -1.14 5.76 -1.36
CA VAL A 272 -2.57 5.68 -1.12
C VAL A 272 -3.09 4.24 -1.24
N ALA A 273 -2.52 3.45 -2.15
CA ALA A 273 -2.83 2.02 -2.25
C ALA A 273 -2.42 1.28 -0.97
N VAL A 274 -1.31 1.66 -0.34
CA VAL A 274 -0.87 1.10 0.95
C VAL A 274 -1.90 1.36 2.04
N GLU A 275 -2.36 2.61 2.19
CA GLU A 275 -3.39 2.95 3.19
C GLU A 275 -4.73 2.24 2.92
N LEU A 276 -5.11 2.12 1.65
CA LEU A 276 -6.29 1.33 1.26
C LEU A 276 -6.12 -0.15 1.61
N ALA A 277 -4.93 -0.71 1.41
CA ALA A 277 -4.63 -2.08 1.75
C ALA A 277 -4.77 -2.32 3.27
N GLU A 278 -4.26 -1.41 4.11
CA GLU A 278 -4.43 -1.48 5.56
C GLU A 278 -5.90 -1.50 5.98
N VAL A 279 -6.69 -0.55 5.46
CA VAL A 279 -8.14 -0.49 5.74
C VAL A 279 -8.85 -1.75 5.23
N SER A 280 -8.50 -2.21 4.05
CA SER A 280 -9.08 -3.39 3.41
C SER A 280 -8.81 -4.67 4.21
N LEU A 281 -7.56 -4.87 4.63
CA LEU A 281 -7.16 -6.00 5.47
C LEU A 281 -7.85 -5.96 6.82
N TRP A 282 -7.90 -4.80 7.46
CA TRP A 282 -8.61 -4.63 8.71
C TRP A 282 -10.11 -4.96 8.59
N LEU A 283 -10.80 -4.39 7.60
CA LEU A 283 -12.23 -4.67 7.37
C LEU A 283 -12.52 -6.17 7.14
N ASN A 284 -11.62 -6.88 6.45
CA ASN A 284 -11.75 -8.31 6.21
C ASN A 284 -11.55 -9.18 7.47
N THR A 285 -10.92 -8.63 8.49
CA THR A 285 -10.45 -9.38 9.66
C THR A 285 -11.09 -8.95 10.99
N ILE A 286 -12.04 -8.01 10.97
CA ILE A 286 -12.73 -7.53 12.16
C ILE A 286 -13.45 -8.69 12.87
N TYR A 287 -13.23 -8.81 14.18
CA TYR A 287 -13.92 -9.75 15.06
C TYR A 287 -14.38 -9.07 16.36
N GLU A 288 -15.31 -9.70 17.07
CA GLU A 288 -15.85 -9.16 18.32
C GLU A 288 -14.79 -9.09 19.42
N GLY A 289 -14.59 -7.91 20.00
CA GLY A 289 -13.54 -7.64 21.00
C GLY A 289 -12.13 -7.51 20.42
N GLY A 290 -12.01 -7.43 19.08
CA GLY A 290 -10.74 -7.34 18.39
C GLY A 290 -10.07 -5.96 18.48
N PHE A 291 -8.79 -5.95 18.17
CA PHE A 291 -7.97 -4.74 18.06
C PHE A 291 -7.85 -4.27 16.60
N VAL A 292 -7.35 -3.05 16.41
CA VAL A 292 -6.97 -2.55 15.09
C VAL A 292 -5.54 -2.99 14.79
N PRO A 293 -5.29 -3.76 13.74
CA PRO A 293 -3.95 -4.23 13.42
C PRO A 293 -3.03 -3.08 13.01
N TRP A 294 -1.74 -3.24 13.28
CA TRP A 294 -0.71 -2.31 12.85
C TRP A 294 0.21 -2.95 11.81
N PHE A 295 0.14 -2.45 10.59
CA PHE A 295 0.85 -3.04 9.45
C PHE A 295 2.17 -2.34 9.08
N GLY A 296 2.72 -1.48 9.96
CA GLY A 296 3.85 -0.61 9.64
C GLY A 296 5.15 -1.33 9.20
N THR A 297 5.33 -2.61 9.53
CA THR A 297 6.47 -3.41 9.05
C THR A 297 6.13 -4.35 7.89
N GLN A 298 4.86 -4.49 7.55
CA GLN A 298 4.35 -5.47 6.61
C GLN A 298 3.90 -4.85 5.30
N LEU A 299 3.23 -3.70 5.35
CA LEU A 299 2.77 -2.97 4.17
C LEU A 299 3.68 -1.77 3.94
N VAL A 300 4.35 -1.73 2.80
CA VAL A 300 5.42 -0.77 2.55
C VAL A 300 5.16 0.00 1.26
N ASN A 301 5.29 1.31 1.32
CA ASN A 301 5.33 2.14 0.12
C ASN A 301 6.73 2.10 -0.50
N GLY A 302 6.83 1.63 -1.74
CA GLY A 302 8.09 1.52 -2.43
C GLY A 302 8.00 0.82 -3.79
N ASN A 303 9.11 0.85 -4.51
CA ASN A 303 9.23 0.15 -5.79
C ASN A 303 9.83 -1.25 -5.56
N SER A 304 9.03 -2.29 -5.70
CA SER A 304 9.43 -3.69 -5.51
C SER A 304 10.45 -4.20 -6.53
N LEU A 305 10.63 -3.50 -7.65
CA LEU A 305 11.63 -3.83 -8.66
C LEU A 305 13.02 -3.24 -8.34
N ILE A 306 13.09 -2.27 -7.42
CA ILE A 306 14.34 -1.68 -6.98
C ILE A 306 14.82 -2.41 -5.74
N GLY A 307 16.01 -2.99 -5.82
CA GLY A 307 16.61 -3.69 -4.70
C GLY A 307 17.63 -4.71 -5.16
N ALA A 308 18.31 -5.31 -4.20
CA ALA A 308 19.33 -6.28 -4.44
C ALA A 308 18.95 -7.64 -3.84
N ARG A 309 19.10 -8.71 -4.62
CA ARG A 309 18.90 -10.06 -4.13
C ARG A 309 20.13 -10.52 -3.33
N ARG A 310 19.93 -11.41 -2.34
CA ARG A 310 21.03 -12.09 -1.65
C ARG A 310 21.69 -13.14 -2.56
N GLN A 311 22.43 -12.66 -3.54
CA GLN A 311 23.14 -13.46 -4.53
C GLN A 311 24.58 -12.97 -4.63
N VAL A 312 25.48 -13.88 -4.90
CA VAL A 312 26.93 -13.64 -4.87
C VAL A 312 27.61 -14.26 -6.08
N TYR A 313 28.73 -13.68 -6.46
CA TYR A 313 29.67 -14.29 -7.40
C TYR A 313 30.95 -14.70 -6.65
N ARG A 314 31.64 -15.71 -7.17
CA ARG A 314 32.99 -16.06 -6.71
C ARG A 314 34.00 -15.04 -7.24
N ILE A 315 34.99 -14.70 -6.43
CA ILE A 315 36.06 -13.77 -6.84
C ILE A 315 36.77 -14.27 -8.09
N GLU A 316 37.00 -15.57 -8.22
CA GLU A 316 37.60 -16.22 -9.39
C GLU A 316 36.86 -15.85 -10.68
N ASN A 317 35.54 -15.75 -10.64
CA ASN A 317 34.74 -15.35 -11.80
C ASN A 317 34.81 -13.86 -12.06
N ALA A 318 34.90 -13.03 -11.01
CA ALA A 318 35.07 -11.58 -11.13
C ALA A 318 36.44 -11.18 -11.73
N GLN A 319 37.47 -11.96 -11.46
CA GLN A 319 38.82 -11.78 -12.01
C GLN A 319 39.05 -12.51 -13.33
N SER A 320 38.14 -13.37 -13.79
CA SER A 320 38.32 -14.18 -14.98
C SER A 320 38.39 -13.35 -16.26
N THR A 321 39.37 -13.63 -17.07
CA THR A 321 39.49 -13.14 -18.45
C THR A 321 38.95 -14.13 -19.47
N SER A 322 38.69 -15.37 -19.04
CA SER A 322 38.27 -16.47 -19.92
C SER A 322 36.78 -16.33 -20.29
N LYS A 323 36.50 -16.54 -21.56
CA LYS A 323 35.13 -16.55 -22.08
C LYS A 323 34.32 -17.69 -21.44
N GLY A 324 33.11 -17.42 -21.02
CA GLY A 324 32.22 -18.36 -20.35
C GLY A 324 32.46 -18.50 -18.83
N LEU A 325 33.49 -17.82 -18.28
CA LEU A 325 33.79 -17.84 -16.84
C LEU A 325 33.69 -16.48 -16.17
N ARG A 326 33.29 -15.45 -16.90
CA ARG A 326 33.07 -14.13 -16.33
C ARG A 326 31.77 -14.09 -15.52
N TRP A 327 31.73 -13.30 -14.45
CA TRP A 327 30.56 -13.22 -13.58
C TRP A 327 29.25 -12.93 -14.32
N TYR A 328 29.25 -12.06 -15.33
CA TYR A 328 28.06 -11.69 -16.08
C TYR A 328 27.63 -12.73 -17.15
N GLU A 329 28.43 -13.76 -17.38
CA GLU A 329 28.11 -14.90 -18.26
C GLU A 329 27.55 -16.09 -17.46
N MET A 330 27.47 -15.96 -16.13
CA MET A 330 27.02 -16.98 -15.20
C MET A 330 25.88 -16.46 -14.32
N GLU A 331 25.02 -17.35 -13.84
CA GLU A 331 24.04 -16.98 -12.82
C GLU A 331 24.74 -16.81 -11.45
N PRO A 332 24.38 -15.78 -10.68
CA PRO A 332 24.91 -15.62 -9.33
C PRO A 332 24.36 -16.67 -8.37
N ASP A 333 25.22 -17.20 -7.51
CA ASP A 333 24.85 -18.16 -6.49
C ASP A 333 23.91 -17.50 -5.45
N ARG A 334 22.78 -18.16 -5.15
CA ARG A 334 21.85 -17.69 -4.11
C ARG A 334 22.42 -17.99 -2.71
N VAL A 335 22.38 -17.00 -1.83
CA VAL A 335 22.67 -17.16 -0.40
C VAL A 335 21.34 -17.34 0.34
N PRO A 336 20.98 -18.56 0.77
CA PRO A 336 19.73 -18.82 1.47
C PRO A 336 19.59 -18.00 2.76
N LEU A 337 18.36 -17.75 3.19
CA LEU A 337 18.11 -17.11 4.49
C LEU A 337 18.69 -17.98 5.62
N GLY A 338 19.28 -17.34 6.62
CA GLY A 338 19.93 -18.04 7.75
C GLY A 338 21.33 -18.59 7.44
N THR A 339 21.80 -18.49 6.18
CA THR A 339 23.17 -18.87 5.83
C THR A 339 24.04 -17.63 5.59
N LYS A 340 25.36 -17.81 5.73
CA LYS A 340 26.34 -16.76 5.43
C LYS A 340 27.04 -17.04 4.09
N ARG A 341 27.33 -16.00 3.31
CA ARG A 341 28.22 -16.12 2.16
C ARG A 341 29.62 -16.56 2.64
N MET A 342 30.46 -17.03 1.75
CA MET A 342 31.88 -17.30 2.04
C MET A 342 32.66 -15.97 2.06
N PRO A 343 33.04 -15.43 3.25
CA PRO A 343 33.52 -14.06 3.37
C PRO A 343 34.75 -13.71 2.53
N LYS A 344 35.64 -14.69 2.29
CA LYS A 344 36.90 -14.48 1.56
C LYS A 344 36.84 -14.91 0.10
N LYS A 345 35.74 -15.47 -0.36
CA LYS A 345 35.63 -16.09 -1.71
C LYS A 345 34.48 -15.55 -2.56
N GLN A 346 33.53 -14.83 -1.95
CA GLN A 346 32.32 -14.37 -2.62
C GLN A 346 32.07 -12.90 -2.36
N VAL A 347 31.59 -12.22 -3.39
CA VAL A 347 31.17 -10.81 -3.35
C VAL A 347 29.71 -10.71 -3.82
N TYR A 348 28.97 -9.73 -3.32
CA TYR A 348 27.59 -9.54 -3.75
C TYR A 348 27.52 -9.13 -5.21
N HIS A 349 26.55 -9.71 -5.95
CA HIS A 349 26.42 -9.54 -7.39
C HIS A 349 26.24 -8.08 -7.80
N PHE A 350 25.52 -7.28 -7.01
CA PHE A 350 25.23 -5.88 -7.28
C PHE A 350 26.41 -4.92 -7.04
N LEU A 351 27.52 -5.42 -6.52
CA LEU A 351 28.78 -4.67 -6.42
C LEU A 351 29.63 -4.79 -7.67
N LEU A 352 29.28 -5.68 -8.60
CA LEU A 352 29.97 -5.89 -9.87
C LEU A 352 29.24 -5.19 -11.01
N GLY A 353 29.99 -4.74 -12.00
CA GLY A 353 29.44 -4.05 -13.15
C GLY A 353 28.54 -4.96 -14.01
N ASP A 354 27.36 -4.47 -14.38
CA ASP A 354 26.45 -5.14 -15.30
C ASP A 354 26.72 -4.67 -16.73
N PRO A 355 27.10 -5.57 -17.67
CA PRO A 355 27.30 -5.20 -19.06
C PRO A 355 26.03 -4.73 -19.77
N GLY A 356 24.84 -5.04 -19.22
CA GLY A 356 23.55 -4.52 -19.69
C GLY A 356 23.32 -3.04 -19.39
N MET A 357 24.07 -2.46 -18.42
CA MET A 357 23.99 -1.04 -18.12
C MET A 357 24.41 -0.19 -19.32
N CYS A 358 23.70 0.92 -19.52
CA CYS A 358 24.01 1.86 -20.61
C CYS A 358 23.89 1.24 -22.02
N SER A 359 23.06 0.22 -22.18
CA SER A 359 22.77 -0.39 -23.48
C SER A 359 21.64 0.38 -24.16
N TYR A 360 22.00 1.20 -25.14
CA TYR A 360 21.03 1.97 -25.94
C TYR A 360 20.78 1.27 -27.27
N SER A 361 19.57 0.74 -27.45
CA SER A 361 19.17 0.06 -28.70
C SER A 361 18.42 0.98 -29.67
N ASP A 362 17.79 2.05 -29.18
CA ASP A 362 16.98 2.95 -29.98
C ASP A 362 17.78 3.63 -31.09
N LYS A 363 17.23 3.60 -32.32
CA LYS A 363 17.90 4.14 -33.51
C LYS A 363 17.94 5.67 -33.52
N VAL A 364 16.89 6.32 -33.01
CA VAL A 364 16.77 7.78 -32.98
C VAL A 364 17.80 8.35 -31.99
N ILE A 365 17.87 7.77 -30.79
CA ILE A 365 18.87 8.19 -29.78
C ILE A 365 20.29 8.01 -30.31
N LYS A 366 20.58 6.92 -31.03
CA LYS A 366 21.89 6.67 -31.65
C LYS A 366 22.28 7.71 -32.72
N GLN A 367 21.27 8.27 -33.40
CA GLN A 367 21.50 9.33 -34.40
C GLN A 367 21.65 10.72 -33.76
N LEU A 368 20.89 10.99 -32.70
CA LEU A 368 20.90 12.29 -32.01
C LEU A 368 22.17 12.51 -31.18
N GLU A 369 22.63 11.46 -30.48
CA GLU A 369 23.70 11.56 -29.47
C GLU A 369 24.80 10.49 -29.65
N PRO A 370 25.43 10.37 -30.85
CA PRO A 370 26.38 9.29 -31.12
C PRO A 370 27.64 9.37 -30.25
N ALA A 371 28.09 10.60 -29.92
CA ALA A 371 29.29 10.81 -29.11
C ALA A 371 29.09 10.36 -27.67
N ASN A 372 27.95 10.72 -27.07
CA ASN A 372 27.60 10.34 -25.70
C ASN A 372 27.43 8.82 -25.60
N ILE A 373 26.79 8.20 -26.61
CA ILE A 373 26.64 6.74 -26.63
C ILE A 373 28.00 6.04 -26.71
N LYS A 374 28.95 6.56 -27.50
CA LYS A 374 30.30 6.01 -27.57
C LYS A 374 31.00 6.12 -26.22
N LEU A 375 30.94 7.29 -25.58
CA LEU A 375 31.55 7.53 -24.28
C LEU A 375 30.99 6.56 -23.21
N MET A 376 29.68 6.36 -23.20
CA MET A 376 29.01 5.42 -22.29
C MET A 376 29.40 3.96 -22.53
N LYS A 377 29.56 3.57 -23.79
CA LYS A 377 30.04 2.21 -24.14
C LYS A 377 31.48 2.00 -23.71
N ASP A 378 32.36 2.99 -23.93
CA ASP A 378 33.75 2.92 -23.52
C ASP A 378 33.90 2.87 -22.00
N TRP A 379 33.06 3.62 -21.28
CA TRP A 379 32.95 3.55 -19.82
C TRP A 379 32.46 2.17 -19.37
N ASN A 380 31.37 1.65 -19.94
CA ASN A 380 30.81 0.34 -19.59
C ASN A 380 31.83 -0.78 -19.79
N LYS A 381 32.59 -0.74 -20.89
CA LYS A 381 33.67 -1.72 -21.16
C LYS A 381 34.75 -1.70 -20.07
N LYS A 382 35.09 -0.54 -19.52
CA LYS A 382 36.04 -0.43 -18.40
C LYS A 382 35.41 -0.93 -17.11
N PHE A 383 34.16 -0.55 -16.87
CA PHE A 383 33.40 -0.90 -15.66
C PHE A 383 33.11 -2.41 -15.55
N THR A 384 33.02 -3.11 -16.67
CA THR A 384 32.83 -4.57 -16.74
C THR A 384 34.13 -5.33 -17.03
N SER A 385 35.32 -4.69 -16.90
CA SER A 385 36.60 -5.38 -17.02
C SER A 385 36.84 -6.31 -15.83
N PRO A 386 37.68 -7.35 -15.95
CA PRO A 386 38.07 -8.20 -14.84
C PRO A 386 38.58 -7.38 -13.65
N VAL A 387 38.14 -7.73 -12.45
CA VAL A 387 38.46 -7.02 -11.21
C VAL A 387 39.91 -7.26 -10.81
N THR A 388 40.62 -6.20 -10.45
CA THR A 388 42.02 -6.26 -9.97
C THR A 388 42.08 -6.72 -8.51
N ASP A 389 43.23 -7.12 -8.02
CA ASP A 389 43.42 -7.56 -6.64
C ASP A 389 43.08 -6.47 -5.60
N ASP A 390 43.41 -5.20 -5.90
CA ASP A 390 43.04 -4.07 -5.02
C ASP A 390 41.51 -3.83 -4.98
N GLU A 391 40.85 -3.98 -6.13
CA GLU A 391 39.40 -3.90 -6.20
C GLU A 391 38.72 -5.07 -5.48
N VAL A 392 39.30 -6.27 -5.52
CA VAL A 392 38.81 -7.43 -4.74
C VAL A 392 38.82 -7.13 -3.23
N VAL A 393 39.89 -6.54 -2.71
CA VAL A 393 39.96 -6.16 -1.30
C VAL A 393 38.83 -5.18 -0.94
N THR A 394 38.58 -4.21 -1.80
CA THR A 394 37.49 -3.23 -1.62
C THR A 394 36.12 -3.89 -1.68
N LEU A 395 35.87 -4.75 -2.65
CA LEU A 395 34.61 -5.48 -2.82
C LEU A 395 34.31 -6.42 -1.65
N LEU A 396 35.34 -7.08 -1.11
CA LEU A 396 35.19 -7.93 0.07
C LEU A 396 34.83 -7.11 1.30
N ARG A 397 35.46 -5.94 1.51
CA ARG A 397 35.16 -5.01 2.61
C ARG A 397 33.73 -4.48 2.50
N LEU A 398 33.30 -4.08 1.30
CA LEU A 398 31.92 -3.65 1.05
C LEU A 398 30.92 -4.78 1.31
N SER A 399 31.23 -5.99 0.85
CA SER A 399 30.37 -7.15 1.09
C SER A 399 30.24 -7.49 2.57
N GLU A 400 31.29 -7.32 3.36
CA GLU A 400 31.26 -7.49 4.82
C GLU A 400 30.43 -6.40 5.50
N ALA A 401 30.52 -5.16 5.05
CA ALA A 401 29.69 -4.06 5.55
C ALA A 401 28.19 -4.33 5.30
N ILE A 402 27.86 -4.84 4.11
CA ILE A 402 26.50 -5.23 3.75
C ILE A 402 26.00 -6.38 4.64
N ASP A 403 26.83 -7.40 4.93
CA ASP A 403 26.47 -8.46 5.85
C ASP A 403 26.08 -7.90 7.23
N LYS A 404 26.89 -6.98 7.76
CA LYS A 404 26.63 -6.33 9.07
C LYS A 404 25.33 -5.51 9.05
N LEU A 405 25.08 -4.76 7.98
CA LEU A 405 23.84 -3.99 7.83
C LEU A 405 22.60 -4.91 7.80
N TRP A 406 22.66 -6.03 7.08
CA TRP A 406 21.55 -6.98 7.08
C TRP A 406 21.34 -7.67 8.42
N GLU A 407 22.42 -8.03 9.14
CA GLU A 407 22.31 -8.59 10.49
C GLU A 407 21.66 -7.56 11.43
N ALA A 408 22.09 -6.30 11.39
CA ALA A 408 21.49 -5.21 12.18
C ALA A 408 20.01 -5.00 11.86
N GLN A 409 19.64 -5.02 10.58
CA GLN A 409 18.23 -4.90 10.15
C GLN A 409 17.36 -6.05 10.65
N ILE A 410 17.88 -7.28 10.66
CA ILE A 410 17.14 -8.44 11.18
C ILE A 410 16.88 -8.28 12.68
N GLU A 411 17.90 -7.88 13.44
CA GLU A 411 17.74 -7.66 14.89
C GLU A 411 16.79 -6.50 15.19
N LEU A 412 16.86 -5.40 14.42
CA LEU A 412 15.92 -4.30 14.52
C LEU A 412 14.47 -4.74 14.27
N ARG A 413 14.23 -5.53 13.22
CA ARG A 413 12.89 -6.06 12.93
C ARG A 413 12.36 -6.94 14.06
N LYS A 414 13.21 -7.77 14.69
CA LYS A 414 12.84 -8.56 15.86
C LYS A 414 12.48 -7.66 17.05
N GLU A 415 13.28 -6.61 17.30
CA GLU A 415 13.01 -5.64 18.37
C GLU A 415 11.69 -4.89 18.15
N VAL A 416 11.43 -4.43 16.92
CA VAL A 416 10.15 -3.80 16.56
C VAL A 416 9.01 -4.78 16.79
N GLY A 417 9.09 -6.00 16.26
CA GLY A 417 8.07 -7.02 16.42
C GLY A 417 7.75 -7.29 17.90
N ALA A 418 8.76 -7.50 18.72
CA ALA A 418 8.58 -7.75 20.15
C ALA A 418 7.89 -6.59 20.91
N LYS A 419 8.05 -5.35 20.43
CA LYS A 419 7.45 -4.15 21.06
C LYS A 419 6.10 -3.75 20.49
N THR A 420 5.73 -4.27 19.34
CA THR A 420 4.53 -3.82 18.61
C THR A 420 3.52 -4.92 18.35
N GLN A 421 3.87 -6.18 18.57
CA GLN A 421 2.99 -7.31 18.36
C GLN A 421 1.90 -7.35 19.41
N ASP A 422 0.66 -7.60 18.98
CA ASP A 422 -0.48 -7.82 19.86
C ASP A 422 -0.67 -9.33 20.07
N ALA A 423 -0.94 -9.75 21.32
CA ALA A 423 -1.22 -11.13 21.63
C ALA A 423 -2.60 -11.55 21.07
N LEU A 424 -2.65 -12.64 20.36
CA LEU A 424 -3.88 -13.15 19.77
C LEU A 424 -3.90 -14.68 19.77
N SER A 425 -4.64 -15.25 20.72
CA SER A 425 -4.94 -16.68 20.73
C SER A 425 -6.11 -17.00 19.80
N ILE A 426 -5.96 -18.07 19.03
CA ILE A 426 -6.95 -18.54 18.07
C ILE A 426 -7.32 -20.00 18.35
N PHE A 427 -8.35 -20.52 17.70
CA PHE A 427 -8.79 -21.90 17.88
C PHE A 427 -7.64 -22.92 17.77
N GLY A 428 -7.40 -23.64 18.84
CA GLY A 428 -6.35 -24.68 18.92
C GLY A 428 -4.91 -24.16 18.89
N TYR A 429 -4.67 -22.87 19.04
CA TYR A 429 -3.35 -22.27 19.14
C TYR A 429 -3.35 -21.15 20.18
N THR A 430 -2.51 -21.29 21.19
CA THR A 430 -2.29 -20.28 22.21
C THR A 430 -1.08 -19.44 21.82
N ASP A 431 -1.24 -18.13 21.80
CA ASP A 431 -0.16 -17.20 21.53
C ASP A 431 0.65 -16.95 22.81
N ASP A 432 1.94 -17.24 22.76
CA ASP A 432 2.86 -16.99 23.88
C ASP A 432 3.39 -15.54 23.89
N ALA A 433 2.99 -14.70 22.93
CA ALA A 433 3.38 -13.30 22.90
C ALA A 433 2.74 -12.55 24.07
N GLU A 434 3.52 -11.70 24.73
CA GLU A 434 2.98 -10.72 25.67
C GLU A 434 2.27 -9.62 24.90
N ASP A 435 1.07 -9.24 25.34
CA ASP A 435 0.36 -8.12 24.74
C ASP A 435 1.16 -6.83 24.97
N SER A 436 1.50 -6.16 23.89
CA SER A 436 2.28 -4.93 23.95
C SER A 436 1.52 -3.78 24.62
N HIS A 437 0.17 -3.86 24.68
CA HIS A 437 -0.73 -2.79 25.15
C HIS A 437 -0.44 -1.41 24.53
N THR A 438 0.24 -1.40 23.38
CA THR A 438 0.67 -0.19 22.72
C THR A 438 -0.36 0.29 21.70
N THR A 439 -0.65 1.58 21.71
CA THR A 439 -1.52 2.19 20.69
C THR A 439 -0.82 2.28 19.35
N ILE A 440 -1.55 2.37 18.25
CA ILE A 440 -0.99 2.53 16.90
C ILE A 440 0.01 3.70 16.85
N ARG A 441 -0.32 4.86 17.44
CA ARG A 441 0.62 5.98 17.54
C ARG A 441 1.92 5.64 18.26
N GLN A 442 1.85 4.84 19.31
CA GLN A 442 3.05 4.41 20.03
C GLN A 442 3.87 3.45 19.18
N LYS A 443 3.22 2.54 18.44
CA LYS A 443 3.86 1.63 17.49
C LYS A 443 4.58 2.40 16.38
N ASP A 444 3.93 3.39 15.77
CA ASP A 444 4.53 4.28 14.77
C ASP A 444 5.75 5.03 15.33
N LYS A 445 5.65 5.53 16.57
CA LYS A 445 6.75 6.22 17.24
C LYS A 445 7.91 5.29 17.56
N ILE A 446 7.64 4.06 18.01
CA ILE A 446 8.65 3.04 18.25
C ILE A 446 9.38 2.73 16.95
N PHE A 447 8.65 2.46 15.88
CA PHE A 447 9.21 2.18 14.57
C PHE A 447 10.06 3.34 14.03
N SER A 448 9.54 4.57 14.06
CA SER A 448 10.26 5.75 13.61
C SER A 448 11.53 6.02 14.42
N ASN A 449 11.50 5.86 15.75
CA ASN A 449 12.66 6.06 16.60
C ASN A 449 13.75 5.00 16.37
N LEU A 450 13.36 3.77 16.08
CA LEU A 450 14.31 2.70 15.80
C LEU A 450 14.94 2.87 14.41
N LEU A 451 14.16 3.27 13.39
CA LEU A 451 14.69 3.63 12.08
C LEU A 451 15.68 4.80 12.15
N LEU A 452 15.37 5.85 12.90
CA LEU A 452 16.27 7.01 13.06
C LEU A 452 17.60 6.62 13.69
N LYS A 453 17.63 5.67 14.64
CA LYS A 453 18.89 5.14 15.20
C LYS A 453 19.73 4.42 14.15
N GLU A 454 19.09 3.69 13.24
CA GLU A 454 19.77 2.97 12.15
C GLU A 454 20.47 3.96 11.19
N TRP A 455 19.77 5.05 10.82
CA TRP A 455 20.33 6.09 9.94
C TRP A 455 21.51 6.87 10.56
N GLN A 456 21.64 6.90 11.88
CA GLN A 456 22.78 7.53 12.56
C GLN A 456 24.04 6.65 12.56
N HIS A 457 23.92 5.38 12.20
CA HIS A 457 25.03 4.42 12.15
C HIS A 457 25.50 4.08 10.73
N VAL A 458 24.85 4.63 9.69
CA VAL A 458 25.22 4.53 8.27
C VAL A 458 25.92 5.79 7.83
#